data_1b04d76de54673f92a2c8ade10ecab55
#
_entry.id   1b04d76de54673f92a2c8ade10ecab55
#
_cell.length_a   1.000
_cell.length_b   1.000
_cell.length_c   1.000
_cell.angle_alpha   90.00
_cell.angle_beta   90.00
_cell.angle_gamma   90.00
#
_symmetry.space_group_name_H-M   'P 1'
#
loop_
_entity.id
_entity.type
_entity.pdbx_description
1 polymer ?
#
loop_
_entity_poly.entity_id
_entity_poly.type
_entity_poly.pdbx_seq_one_letter_code
_entity_poly.pdbx_strand_id
1 'polypeptide(L)'
;MNPFYITEPTCISFSGGRTSAYMLYRVLEAHNMSLPDDCVVCFANTGKEDEATLQFIHNCETHWNVPIVWLEYITEKPGFKVVNFDTAARDGEPFEALIRHYKKLPNPAQRWCTGVLKIRTIHKYLKSLGWEHSESDNADFVGIRADEPRRAAKMDRAKTPLVTAGVTKQMVNNFWDNYDFNLNLKIHKGESLLGNCDLCFLKSLDKKMNIVRQYPTKSIWWEKMEKLVTTIGEGQGTGNRFRIDHPAYYEMHQFLKNQGNLFDDESIPCFCGD
;
A
#
# COMPACT_ATOMS: atom_id res chain seq x y z
N MET A 1 -17.88 25.88 0.89
CA MET A 1 -18.52 24.54 1.05
C MET A 1 -17.50 23.61 1.70
N ASN A 2 -17.89 22.77 2.66
CA ASN A 2 -16.97 21.83 3.31
C ASN A 2 -16.58 20.73 2.30
N PRO A 3 -15.29 20.55 1.91
CA PRO A 3 -14.89 19.58 0.90
C PRO A 3 -15.01 18.12 1.36
N PHE A 4 -15.27 17.89 2.64
CA PHE A 4 -15.48 16.55 3.21
C PHE A 4 -16.95 16.16 3.32
N TYR A 5 -17.86 17.09 2.97
CA TYR A 5 -19.28 16.82 3.03
C TYR A 5 -19.73 16.10 1.73
N ILE A 6 -20.24 14.90 1.89
CA ILE A 6 -20.70 14.01 0.79
C ILE A 6 -22.18 14.32 0.50
N THR A 7 -22.51 14.54 -0.76
CA THR A 7 -23.88 14.86 -1.23
C THR A 7 -24.40 13.87 -2.28
N GLU A 8 -23.58 12.92 -2.70
CA GLU A 8 -23.90 11.92 -3.73
C GLU A 8 -23.22 10.60 -3.40
N PRO A 9 -23.63 9.47 -3.99
CA PRO A 9 -22.99 8.17 -3.74
C PRO A 9 -21.48 8.23 -3.92
N THR A 10 -20.72 7.94 -2.85
CA THR A 10 -19.27 8.15 -2.82
C THR A 10 -18.54 6.92 -2.28
N CYS A 11 -17.52 6.50 -3.01
CA CYS A 11 -16.55 5.51 -2.51
C CYS A 11 -15.33 6.22 -1.91
N ILE A 12 -14.98 5.93 -0.67
CA ILE A 12 -13.76 6.39 -0.04
C ILE A 12 -12.67 5.31 -0.24
N SER A 13 -11.66 5.62 -1.07
CA SER A 13 -10.50 4.74 -1.27
C SER A 13 -9.56 4.82 -0.07
N PHE A 14 -9.66 3.85 0.80
CA PHE A 14 -8.88 3.76 2.03
C PHE A 14 -7.63 2.92 1.81
N SER A 15 -6.46 3.52 1.85
CA SER A 15 -5.19 2.83 1.55
C SER A 15 -4.48 2.24 2.78
N GLY A 16 -5.05 2.40 3.98
CA GLY A 16 -4.43 2.00 5.24
C GLY A 16 -3.29 2.91 5.70
N GLY A 17 -3.06 4.04 5.03
CA GLY A 17 -2.06 5.02 5.43
C GLY A 17 -2.66 6.19 6.23
N ARG A 18 -1.82 6.90 7.01
CA ARG A 18 -2.21 8.07 7.82
C ARG A 18 -3.03 9.11 7.04
N THR A 19 -2.67 9.36 5.77
CA THR A 19 -3.34 10.37 4.94
C THR A 19 -4.77 9.97 4.58
N SER A 20 -4.99 8.72 4.15
CA SER A 20 -6.34 8.25 3.83
C SER A 20 -7.20 8.08 5.09
N ALA A 21 -6.61 7.71 6.21
CA ALA A 21 -7.31 7.63 7.49
C ALA A 21 -7.70 9.03 8.00
N TYR A 22 -6.82 10.01 7.88
CA TYR A 22 -7.15 11.41 8.19
C TYR A 22 -8.29 11.92 7.29
N MET A 23 -8.27 11.60 5.99
CA MET A 23 -9.36 11.96 5.09
C MET A 23 -10.69 11.35 5.53
N LEU A 24 -10.72 10.05 5.85
CA LEU A 24 -11.91 9.37 6.36
C LEU A 24 -12.41 10.02 7.66
N TYR A 25 -11.51 10.30 8.60
CA TYR A 25 -11.87 10.98 9.85
C TYR A 25 -12.53 12.34 9.59
N ARG A 26 -12.00 13.15 8.66
CA ARG A 26 -12.57 14.46 8.29
C ARG A 26 -13.94 14.33 7.62
N VAL A 27 -14.17 13.25 6.86
CA VAL A 27 -15.51 12.93 6.34
C VAL A 27 -16.46 12.60 7.49
N LEU A 28 -16.05 11.74 8.42
CA LEU A 28 -16.86 11.41 9.61
C LEU A 28 -17.20 12.66 10.44
N GLU A 29 -16.23 13.55 10.70
CA GLU A 29 -16.50 14.82 11.38
C GLU A 29 -17.56 15.66 10.64
N ALA A 30 -17.50 15.72 9.30
CA ALA A 30 -18.47 16.46 8.50
C ALA A 30 -19.88 15.89 8.58
N HIS A 31 -20.02 14.62 8.96
CA HIS A 31 -21.26 13.86 9.06
C HIS A 31 -21.58 13.39 10.49
N ASN A 32 -21.19 14.15 11.51
CA ASN A 32 -21.46 13.85 12.93
C ASN A 32 -21.01 12.44 13.37
N MET A 33 -19.82 12.02 12.91
CA MET A 33 -19.18 10.72 13.17
C MET A 33 -19.98 9.52 12.66
N SER A 34 -20.78 9.71 11.61
CA SER A 34 -21.50 8.64 10.90
C SER A 34 -21.29 8.77 9.41
N LEU A 35 -21.17 7.66 8.68
CA LEU A 35 -21.15 7.71 7.21
C LEU A 35 -22.57 7.90 6.67
N PRO A 36 -22.75 8.68 5.57
CA PRO A 36 -23.98 8.65 4.80
C PRO A 36 -24.28 7.25 4.26
N ASP A 37 -25.57 6.91 4.11
CA ASP A 37 -26.02 5.60 3.62
C ASP A 37 -25.46 5.26 2.23
N ASP A 38 -25.25 6.27 1.41
CA ASP A 38 -24.67 6.14 0.05
C ASP A 38 -23.13 6.21 0.04
N CYS A 39 -22.47 6.01 1.19
CA CYS A 39 -21.02 6.04 1.27
C CYS A 39 -20.44 4.66 1.59
N VAL A 40 -19.45 4.24 0.82
CA VAL A 40 -18.73 2.98 1.02
C VAL A 40 -17.24 3.26 1.20
N VAL A 41 -16.65 2.72 2.27
CA VAL A 41 -15.19 2.77 2.48
C VAL A 41 -14.57 1.46 2.03
N CYS A 42 -13.66 1.51 1.05
CA CYS A 42 -13.01 0.33 0.48
C CYS A 42 -11.51 0.32 0.74
N PHE A 43 -11.01 -0.77 1.30
CA PHE A 43 -9.59 -1.10 1.37
C PHE A 43 -9.29 -2.31 0.48
N ALA A 44 -8.34 -2.17 -0.45
CA ALA A 44 -7.89 -3.27 -1.30
C ALA A 44 -6.56 -3.81 -0.79
N ASN A 45 -6.63 -5.00 -0.17
CA ASN A 45 -5.47 -5.74 0.34
C ASN A 45 -4.73 -6.44 -0.81
N THR A 46 -3.42 -6.30 -0.86
CA THR A 46 -2.56 -7.01 -1.82
C THR A 46 -1.91 -8.26 -1.22
N GLY A 47 -2.05 -8.43 0.10
CA GLY A 47 -1.35 -9.43 0.88
C GLY A 47 0.12 -9.07 1.15
N LYS A 48 0.56 -7.86 0.75
CA LYS A 48 1.93 -7.37 0.97
C LYS A 48 1.99 -6.09 1.80
N GLU A 49 0.90 -5.70 2.40
CA GLU A 49 0.85 -4.69 3.44
C GLU A 49 1.50 -5.22 4.73
N ASP A 50 2.16 -4.33 5.49
CA ASP A 50 2.71 -4.68 6.80
C ASP A 50 1.60 -4.90 7.82
N GLU A 51 1.79 -5.81 8.78
CA GLU A 51 0.79 -6.10 9.82
C GLU A 51 0.36 -4.87 10.59
N ALA A 52 1.28 -3.94 10.86
CA ALA A 52 0.93 -2.66 11.50
C ALA A 52 -0.05 -1.82 10.64
N THR A 53 -0.02 -1.97 9.32
CA THR A 53 -1.00 -1.32 8.43
C THR A 53 -2.37 -1.97 8.54
N LEU A 54 -2.44 -3.29 8.56
CA LEU A 54 -3.70 -4.02 8.71
C LEU A 54 -4.34 -3.74 10.08
N GLN A 55 -3.54 -3.77 11.14
CA GLN A 55 -3.98 -3.42 12.49
C GLN A 55 -4.47 -1.97 12.57
N PHE A 56 -3.81 -1.04 11.90
CA PHE A 56 -4.22 0.36 11.87
C PHE A 56 -5.57 0.55 11.17
N ILE A 57 -5.83 -0.17 10.07
CA ILE A 57 -7.13 -0.18 9.40
C ILE A 57 -8.21 -0.71 10.33
N HIS A 58 -7.95 -1.84 10.99
CA HIS A 58 -8.85 -2.44 11.96
C HIS A 58 -9.14 -1.51 13.15
N ASN A 59 -8.12 -0.80 13.64
CA ASN A 59 -8.31 0.22 14.68
C ASN A 59 -9.19 1.37 14.19
N CYS A 60 -9.01 1.87 12.96
CA CYS A 60 -9.89 2.89 12.38
C CYS A 60 -11.34 2.40 12.31
N GLU A 61 -11.55 1.16 11.85
CA GLU A 61 -12.87 0.54 11.73
C GLU A 61 -13.56 0.44 13.10
N THR A 62 -12.86 -0.06 14.10
CA THR A 62 -13.42 -0.33 15.43
C THR A 62 -13.60 0.93 16.28
N HIS A 63 -12.60 1.84 16.32
CA HIS A 63 -12.69 3.04 17.15
C HIS A 63 -13.69 4.07 16.61
N TRP A 64 -13.85 4.12 15.28
CA TRP A 64 -14.81 5.05 14.67
C TRP A 64 -16.16 4.41 14.39
N ASN A 65 -16.30 3.13 14.70
CA ASN A 65 -17.50 2.34 14.39
C ASN A 65 -17.94 2.53 12.92
N VAL A 66 -16.99 2.46 11.99
CA VAL A 66 -17.21 2.66 10.55
C VAL A 66 -16.90 1.38 9.79
N PRO A 67 -17.85 0.86 8.97
CA PRO A 67 -17.61 -0.35 8.19
C PRO A 67 -16.57 -0.04 7.09
N ILE A 68 -15.48 -0.78 7.08
CA ILE A 68 -14.49 -0.77 6.00
C ILE A 68 -14.60 -2.10 5.26
N VAL A 69 -14.87 -2.02 3.96
CA VAL A 69 -14.93 -3.21 3.10
C VAL A 69 -13.51 -3.59 2.68
N TRP A 70 -13.04 -4.72 3.17
CA TRP A 70 -11.74 -5.27 2.82
C TRP A 70 -11.87 -6.16 1.59
N LEU A 71 -11.17 -5.81 0.53
CA LEU A 71 -11.28 -6.46 -0.77
C LEU A 71 -9.94 -7.09 -1.18
N GLU A 72 -10.00 -8.29 -1.76
CA GLU A 72 -8.87 -8.95 -2.37
C GLU A 72 -9.19 -9.38 -3.79
N TYR A 73 -8.20 -9.24 -4.66
CA TYR A 73 -8.28 -9.74 -6.03
C TYR A 73 -8.30 -11.27 -6.04
N ILE A 74 -9.16 -11.83 -6.89
CA ILE A 74 -9.15 -13.23 -7.31
C ILE A 74 -9.25 -13.32 -8.84
N THR A 75 -8.78 -14.42 -9.43
CA THR A 75 -8.84 -14.67 -10.88
C THR A 75 -10.23 -15.04 -11.36
N GLU A 76 -10.97 -15.76 -10.54
CA GLU A 76 -12.31 -16.26 -10.83
C GLU A 76 -13.34 -15.11 -10.73
N LYS A 77 -14.50 -15.30 -11.36
CA LYS A 77 -15.61 -14.36 -11.20
C LYS A 77 -16.13 -14.40 -9.74
N PRO A 78 -16.44 -13.27 -9.13
CA PRO A 78 -16.60 -11.91 -9.71
C PRO A 78 -15.28 -11.13 -9.88
N GLY A 79 -14.12 -11.67 -9.55
CA GLY A 79 -12.80 -11.04 -9.65
C GLY A 79 -12.41 -10.25 -8.41
N PHE A 80 -13.14 -10.44 -7.31
CA PHE A 80 -12.85 -9.99 -5.96
C PHE A 80 -13.45 -10.94 -4.94
N LYS A 81 -12.92 -10.92 -3.73
CA LYS A 81 -13.55 -11.49 -2.54
C LYS A 81 -13.55 -10.44 -1.42
N VAL A 82 -14.56 -10.48 -0.57
CA VAL A 82 -14.62 -9.68 0.65
C VAL A 82 -13.96 -10.50 1.77
N VAL A 83 -13.10 -9.86 2.53
CA VAL A 83 -12.40 -10.43 3.69
C VAL A 83 -12.56 -9.50 4.88
N ASN A 84 -12.00 -9.86 6.01
CA ASN A 84 -11.91 -9.01 7.21
C ASN A 84 -10.47 -9.06 7.76
N PHE A 85 -10.22 -8.39 8.87
CA PHE A 85 -8.91 -8.35 9.51
C PHE A 85 -8.31 -9.75 9.73
N ASP A 86 -9.11 -10.73 10.21
CA ASP A 86 -8.64 -12.07 10.56
C ASP A 86 -8.36 -12.93 9.32
N THR A 87 -9.12 -12.73 8.24
CA THR A 87 -9.09 -13.57 7.04
C THR A 87 -8.30 -12.92 5.88
N ALA A 88 -7.86 -11.68 6.04
CA ALA A 88 -7.07 -10.98 5.04
C ALA A 88 -5.72 -11.67 4.79
N ALA A 89 -5.36 -11.82 3.52
CA ALA A 89 -4.10 -12.37 3.08
C ALA A 89 -2.91 -11.56 3.60
N ARG A 90 -1.83 -12.25 4.02
CA ARG A 90 -0.60 -11.65 4.56
C ARG A 90 0.68 -12.08 3.82
N ASP A 91 0.59 -13.15 3.03
CA ASP A 91 1.74 -13.75 2.34
C ASP A 91 1.76 -13.46 0.83
N GLY A 92 0.94 -12.48 0.37
CA GLY A 92 0.96 -11.97 -1.00
C GLY A 92 0.11 -12.76 -1.97
N GLU A 93 -0.82 -13.59 -1.50
CA GLU A 93 -1.64 -14.49 -2.33
C GLU A 93 -2.40 -13.75 -3.44
N PRO A 94 -3.10 -12.61 -3.20
CA PRO A 94 -3.77 -11.88 -4.28
C PRO A 94 -2.78 -11.35 -5.33
N PHE A 95 -1.58 -10.94 -4.89
CA PHE A 95 -0.57 -10.42 -5.80
C PHE A 95 0.11 -11.55 -6.59
N GLU A 96 0.42 -12.69 -5.95
CA GLU A 96 0.94 -13.88 -6.63
C GLU A 96 -0.05 -14.39 -7.67
N ALA A 97 -1.35 -14.47 -7.34
CA ALA A 97 -2.40 -14.89 -8.27
C ALA A 97 -2.40 -14.01 -9.53
N LEU A 98 -2.24 -12.69 -9.37
CA LEU A 98 -2.17 -11.78 -10.50
C LEU A 98 -0.89 -11.92 -11.31
N ILE A 99 0.27 -12.13 -10.67
CA ILE A 99 1.55 -12.40 -11.36
C ILE A 99 1.45 -13.69 -12.19
N ARG A 100 0.86 -14.75 -11.64
CA ARG A 100 0.62 -16.00 -12.35
C ARG A 100 -0.31 -15.83 -13.55
N HIS A 101 -1.37 -15.04 -13.38
CA HIS A 101 -2.32 -14.75 -14.46
C HIS A 101 -1.66 -14.00 -15.62
N TYR A 102 -0.86 -12.96 -15.33
CA TYR A 102 -0.16 -12.17 -16.34
C TYR A 102 1.17 -12.79 -16.82
N LYS A 103 1.71 -13.79 -16.12
CA LYS A 103 3.02 -14.42 -16.38
C LYS A 103 4.18 -13.43 -16.47
N LYS A 104 4.07 -12.29 -15.82
CA LYS A 104 5.08 -11.22 -15.82
C LYS A 104 5.03 -10.41 -14.53
N LEU A 105 6.09 -9.65 -14.24
CA LEU A 105 6.18 -8.76 -13.09
C LEU A 105 5.73 -7.33 -13.46
N PRO A 106 5.09 -6.60 -12.54
CA PRO A 106 4.92 -5.16 -12.69
C PRO A 106 6.27 -4.47 -12.56
N ASN A 107 6.39 -3.28 -13.16
CA ASN A 107 7.59 -2.47 -13.10
C ASN A 107 7.21 -0.97 -13.01
N PRO A 108 8.17 -0.04 -12.86
CA PRO A 108 7.87 1.39 -12.74
C PRO A 108 7.07 1.98 -13.89
N ALA A 109 7.25 1.47 -15.12
CA ALA A 109 6.50 1.92 -16.30
C ALA A 109 5.12 1.25 -16.42
N GLN A 110 5.01 -0.02 -16.00
CA GLN A 110 3.79 -0.82 -16.10
C GLN A 110 3.28 -1.22 -14.71
N ARG A 111 2.59 -0.31 -14.05
CA ARG A 111 2.06 -0.47 -12.68
C ARG A 111 0.68 -1.15 -12.66
N TRP A 112 0.50 -2.22 -13.45
CA TRP A 112 -0.78 -2.93 -13.50
C TRP A 112 -1.21 -3.52 -12.14
N CYS A 113 -0.27 -3.76 -11.21
CA CYS A 113 -0.62 -4.16 -9.85
C CYS A 113 -1.54 -3.13 -9.16
N THR A 114 -1.28 -1.83 -9.28
CA THR A 114 -2.17 -0.78 -8.75
C THR A 114 -3.52 -0.80 -9.47
N GLY A 115 -3.50 -0.86 -10.80
CA GLY A 115 -4.71 -0.85 -11.63
C GLY A 115 -5.63 -2.04 -11.35
N VAL A 116 -5.07 -3.24 -11.20
CA VAL A 116 -5.86 -4.48 -11.07
C VAL A 116 -6.15 -4.81 -9.61
N LEU A 117 -5.11 -4.91 -8.75
CA LEU A 117 -5.32 -5.33 -7.35
C LEU A 117 -6.13 -4.33 -6.53
N LYS A 118 -6.08 -3.04 -6.89
CA LYS A 118 -6.76 -1.99 -6.12
C LYS A 118 -7.94 -1.40 -6.88
N ILE A 119 -7.68 -0.67 -7.95
CA ILE A 119 -8.72 0.10 -8.64
C ILE A 119 -9.81 -0.80 -9.21
N ARG A 120 -9.47 -1.76 -10.08
CA ARG A 120 -10.47 -2.65 -10.69
C ARG A 120 -11.16 -3.57 -9.70
N THR A 121 -10.48 -3.96 -8.63
CA THR A 121 -11.07 -4.79 -7.57
C THR A 121 -12.17 -4.01 -6.83
N ILE A 122 -11.90 -2.75 -6.46
CA ILE A 122 -12.92 -1.86 -5.87
C ILE A 122 -14.07 -1.63 -6.85
N HIS A 123 -13.80 -1.28 -8.12
CA HIS A 123 -14.85 -1.05 -9.10
C HIS A 123 -15.75 -2.27 -9.33
N LYS A 124 -15.19 -3.48 -9.37
CA LYS A 124 -15.99 -4.71 -9.50
C LYS A 124 -16.91 -4.91 -8.29
N TYR A 125 -16.43 -4.61 -7.09
CA TYR A 125 -17.25 -4.64 -5.89
C TYR A 125 -18.37 -3.59 -5.97
N LEU A 126 -18.07 -2.33 -6.27
CA LEU A 126 -19.08 -1.28 -6.41
C LEU A 126 -20.12 -1.63 -7.48
N LYS A 127 -19.70 -2.18 -8.62
CA LYS A 127 -20.59 -2.67 -9.67
C LYS A 127 -21.53 -3.78 -9.15
N SER A 128 -21.06 -4.65 -8.26
CA SER A 128 -21.91 -5.69 -7.65
C SER A 128 -22.98 -5.11 -6.71
N LEU A 129 -22.79 -3.88 -6.23
CA LEU A 129 -23.79 -3.11 -5.46
C LEU A 129 -24.75 -2.32 -6.35
N GLY A 130 -24.64 -2.42 -7.68
CA GLY A 130 -25.46 -1.67 -8.63
C GLY A 130 -24.94 -0.25 -8.93
N TRP A 131 -23.74 0.10 -8.49
CA TRP A 131 -23.16 1.41 -8.79
C TRP A 131 -22.64 1.41 -10.22
N GLU A 132 -23.08 2.38 -11.03
CA GLU A 132 -22.57 2.58 -12.38
C GLU A 132 -21.27 3.38 -12.33
N HIS A 133 -20.15 2.69 -12.19
CA HIS A 133 -18.82 3.27 -12.37
C HIS A 133 -18.25 2.85 -13.72
N SER A 134 -17.73 3.81 -14.50
CA SER A 134 -16.94 3.48 -15.67
C SER A 134 -15.61 2.86 -15.25
N GLU A 135 -15.01 2.01 -16.09
CA GLU A 135 -13.69 1.42 -15.80
C GLU A 135 -12.57 2.47 -15.65
N SER A 136 -12.81 3.70 -16.12
CA SER A 136 -11.91 4.86 -16.01
C SER A 136 -12.08 5.66 -14.72
N ASP A 137 -13.20 5.47 -14.00
CA ASP A 137 -13.45 6.23 -12.78
C ASP A 137 -12.70 5.60 -11.61
N ASN A 138 -11.76 6.37 -11.06
CA ASN A 138 -11.13 6.04 -9.80
C ASN A 138 -12.16 6.17 -8.66
N ALA A 139 -11.85 5.58 -7.51
CA ALA A 139 -12.62 5.83 -6.29
C ALA A 139 -12.87 7.33 -6.11
N ASP A 140 -14.09 7.69 -5.70
CA ASP A 140 -14.54 9.09 -5.69
C ASP A 140 -13.74 9.97 -4.73
N PHE A 141 -13.34 9.44 -3.56
CA PHE A 141 -12.46 10.16 -2.64
C PHE A 141 -11.12 9.45 -2.49
N VAL A 142 -10.03 10.18 -2.78
CA VAL A 142 -8.65 9.67 -2.69
C VAL A 142 -7.82 10.57 -1.79
N GLY A 143 -7.08 9.95 -0.87
CA GLY A 143 -6.20 10.63 0.07
C GLY A 143 -4.93 11.19 -0.58
N ILE A 144 -5.07 12.28 -1.33
CA ILE A 144 -3.94 13.04 -1.91
C ILE A 144 -3.92 14.40 -1.21
N ARG A 145 -2.73 14.82 -0.73
CA ARG A 145 -2.56 16.09 -0.01
C ARG A 145 -2.20 17.25 -0.94
N ALA A 146 -2.35 18.46 -0.44
CA ALA A 146 -2.01 19.69 -1.17
C ALA A 146 -0.50 19.79 -1.49
N ASP A 147 0.37 19.20 -0.66
CA ASP A 147 1.82 19.13 -0.86
C ASP A 147 2.27 17.99 -1.79
N GLU A 148 1.33 17.36 -2.51
CA GLU A 148 1.60 16.35 -3.56
C GLU A 148 1.15 16.84 -4.96
N PRO A 149 1.63 18.00 -5.47
CA PRO A 149 1.06 18.65 -6.64
C PRO A 149 1.08 17.79 -7.91
N ARG A 150 2.13 16.96 -8.09
CA ARG A 150 2.23 16.04 -9.25
C ARG A 150 1.15 14.95 -9.26
N ARG A 151 0.66 14.55 -8.10
CA ARG A 151 -0.43 13.58 -7.96
C ARG A 151 -1.78 14.28 -8.11
N ALA A 152 -1.93 15.43 -7.44
CA ALA A 152 -3.13 16.23 -7.48
C ALA A 152 -3.50 16.68 -8.91
N ALA A 153 -2.51 17.05 -9.73
CA ALA A 153 -2.73 17.48 -11.11
C ALA A 153 -3.29 16.39 -12.05
N LYS A 154 -3.28 15.12 -11.62
CA LYS A 154 -3.81 13.98 -12.40
C LYS A 154 -5.21 13.55 -11.98
N MET A 155 -5.79 14.22 -11.02
CA MET A 155 -7.07 13.86 -10.41
C MET A 155 -8.03 15.05 -10.45
N ASP A 156 -9.32 14.75 -10.53
CA ASP A 156 -10.35 15.75 -10.31
C ASP A 156 -10.25 16.29 -8.86
N ARG A 157 -10.40 17.60 -8.72
CA ARG A 157 -10.40 18.26 -7.39
C ARG A 157 -11.57 17.83 -6.53
N ALA A 158 -12.70 17.51 -7.11
CA ALA A 158 -13.87 16.98 -6.40
C ALA A 158 -13.53 15.64 -5.68
N LYS A 159 -12.62 14.84 -6.28
CA LYS A 159 -12.17 13.55 -5.75
C LYS A 159 -11.00 13.65 -4.76
N THR A 160 -10.49 14.85 -4.51
CA THR A 160 -9.32 15.09 -3.65
C THR A 160 -9.63 16.13 -2.56
N PRO A 161 -10.49 15.81 -1.60
CA PRO A 161 -10.94 16.78 -0.59
C PRO A 161 -9.81 17.35 0.25
N LEU A 162 -8.73 16.60 0.49
CA LEU A 162 -7.55 17.10 1.20
C LEU A 162 -6.81 18.19 0.41
N VAL A 163 -6.74 18.07 -0.92
CA VAL A 163 -6.15 19.12 -1.78
C VAL A 163 -6.99 20.39 -1.68
N THR A 164 -8.31 20.24 -1.80
CA THR A 164 -9.26 21.38 -1.73
C THR A 164 -9.21 22.07 -0.37
N ALA A 165 -9.01 21.30 0.71
CA ALA A 165 -8.85 21.82 2.07
C ALA A 165 -7.44 22.34 2.40
N GLY A 166 -6.48 22.28 1.47
CA GLY A 166 -5.10 22.71 1.70
C GLY A 166 -4.32 21.85 2.70
N VAL A 167 -4.74 20.60 2.93
CA VAL A 167 -4.12 19.70 3.92
C VAL A 167 -2.74 19.27 3.49
N THR A 168 -1.75 19.45 4.37
CA THR A 168 -0.35 19.08 4.15
C THR A 168 0.06 17.86 4.98
N LYS A 169 1.24 17.27 4.67
CA LYS A 169 1.84 16.18 5.44
C LYS A 169 2.00 16.55 6.92
N GLN A 170 2.40 17.80 7.19
CA GLN A 170 2.57 18.29 8.58
C GLN A 170 1.26 18.26 9.35
N MET A 171 0.16 18.70 8.73
CA MET A 171 -1.16 18.67 9.38
C MET A 171 -1.61 17.23 9.69
N VAL A 172 -1.41 16.31 8.75
CA VAL A 172 -1.70 14.89 8.95
C VAL A 172 -0.86 14.30 10.09
N ASN A 173 0.44 14.61 10.12
CA ASN A 173 1.32 14.13 11.19
C ASN A 173 0.89 14.69 12.55
N ASN A 174 0.65 16.00 12.66
CA ASN A 174 0.22 16.63 13.91
C ASN A 174 -1.08 16.01 14.44
N PHE A 175 -2.02 15.66 13.57
CA PHE A 175 -3.23 14.97 13.97
C PHE A 175 -2.91 13.61 14.60
N TRP A 176 -2.14 12.76 13.91
CA TRP A 176 -1.84 11.42 14.39
C TRP A 176 -0.89 11.38 15.60
N ASP A 177 -0.05 12.37 15.76
CA ASP A 177 0.84 12.47 16.91
C ASP A 177 0.08 12.80 18.21
N ASN A 178 -1.17 13.30 18.10
CA ASN A 178 -2.07 13.62 19.21
C ASN A 178 -3.32 12.75 19.27
N TYR A 179 -3.42 11.72 18.43
CA TYR A 179 -4.57 10.81 18.40
C TYR A 179 -4.31 9.58 19.28
N ASP A 180 -5.39 8.97 19.82
CA ASP A 180 -5.32 7.86 20.78
C ASP A 180 -4.61 6.60 20.23
N PHE A 181 -4.60 6.42 18.93
CA PHE A 181 -3.84 5.36 18.25
C PHE A 181 -3.16 5.90 16.99
N ASN A 182 -2.18 5.16 16.46
CA ASN A 182 -1.40 5.62 15.31
C ASN A 182 -0.94 4.45 14.44
N LEU A 183 -0.56 4.75 13.19
CA LEU A 183 0.13 3.83 12.31
C LEU A 183 1.59 3.66 12.76
N ASN A 184 1.87 2.61 13.50
CA ASN A 184 3.16 2.36 14.14
C ASN A 184 4.21 1.73 13.19
N LEU A 185 4.36 2.29 11.99
CA LEU A 185 5.43 1.90 11.07
C LEU A 185 6.73 2.63 11.41
N LYS A 186 7.85 1.91 11.40
CA LYS A 186 9.16 2.52 11.55
C LYS A 186 9.40 3.59 10.50
N ILE A 187 9.99 4.70 10.94
CA ILE A 187 10.36 5.83 10.10
C ILE A 187 11.85 5.73 9.72
N HIS A 188 12.15 5.94 8.46
CA HIS A 188 13.50 6.06 7.92
C HIS A 188 13.60 7.33 7.08
N LYS A 189 14.52 8.23 7.43
CA LYS A 189 14.70 9.53 6.75
C LYS A 189 13.39 10.31 6.55
N GLY A 190 12.53 10.33 7.58
CA GLY A 190 11.25 11.08 7.58
C GLY A 190 10.09 10.40 6.80
N GLU A 191 10.28 9.17 6.35
CA GLU A 191 9.25 8.39 5.65
C GLU A 191 9.01 7.03 6.29
N SER A 192 7.78 6.53 6.20
CA SER A 192 7.46 5.17 6.64
C SER A 192 8.27 4.14 5.85
N LEU A 193 8.97 3.25 6.56
CA LEU A 193 9.82 2.23 5.95
C LEU A 193 8.98 1.19 5.20
N LEU A 194 7.93 0.67 5.83
CA LEU A 194 7.09 -0.43 5.34
C LEU A 194 5.74 0.02 4.76
N GLY A 195 5.49 1.33 4.62
CA GLY A 195 4.24 1.84 4.04
C GLY A 195 4.00 1.34 2.60
N ASN A 196 2.74 1.14 2.21
CA ASN A 196 2.30 0.40 1.02
C ASN A 196 2.79 -1.07 1.08
N CYS A 197 2.93 -1.75 -0.07
CA CYS A 197 3.57 -3.07 -0.06
C CYS A 197 4.96 -2.99 0.59
N ASP A 198 5.30 -3.94 1.43
CA ASP A 198 6.49 -3.94 2.30
C ASP A 198 7.81 -3.64 1.57
N LEU A 199 8.13 -4.39 0.52
CA LEU A 199 9.31 -4.20 -0.33
C LEU A 199 8.98 -3.74 -1.76
N CYS A 200 7.95 -2.89 -1.92
CA CYS A 200 7.53 -2.39 -3.24
C CYS A 200 8.72 -1.94 -4.10
N PHE A 201 8.74 -2.39 -5.34
CA PHE A 201 9.79 -2.05 -6.32
C PHE A 201 9.91 -0.55 -6.59
N LEU A 202 8.89 0.25 -6.25
CA LEU A 202 8.94 1.72 -6.37
C LEU A 202 9.72 2.41 -5.24
N LYS A 203 10.05 1.70 -4.15
CA LYS A 203 10.90 2.25 -3.10
C LYS A 203 12.32 2.48 -3.62
N SER A 204 13.02 3.48 -3.08
CA SER A 204 14.44 3.70 -3.37
C SER A 204 15.30 2.49 -2.97
N LEU A 205 16.47 2.34 -3.60
CA LEU A 205 17.39 1.24 -3.27
C LEU A 205 17.80 1.29 -1.79
N ASP A 206 18.19 2.46 -1.28
CA ASP A 206 18.52 2.67 0.14
C ASP A 206 17.40 2.18 1.08
N LYS A 207 16.15 2.51 0.78
CA LYS A 207 15.01 2.08 1.57
C LYS A 207 14.80 0.56 1.51
N LYS A 208 14.93 -0.06 0.32
CA LYS A 208 14.84 -1.51 0.16
C LYS A 208 15.96 -2.25 0.90
N MET A 209 17.21 -1.79 0.77
CA MET A 209 18.35 -2.36 1.48
C MET A 209 18.18 -2.27 3.01
N ASN A 210 17.65 -1.15 3.49
CA ASN A 210 17.36 -0.95 4.90
C ASN A 210 16.28 -1.92 5.40
N ILE A 211 15.22 -2.15 4.60
CA ILE A 211 14.17 -3.12 4.92
C ILE A 211 14.75 -4.55 4.97
N VAL A 212 15.51 -4.96 3.96
CA VAL A 212 16.09 -6.32 3.91
C VAL A 212 17.06 -6.54 5.07
N ARG A 213 17.84 -5.51 5.48
CA ARG A 213 18.71 -5.58 6.67
C ARG A 213 17.94 -5.79 7.96
N GLN A 214 16.84 -5.05 8.17
CA GLN A 214 16.05 -5.12 9.40
C GLN A 214 15.06 -6.30 9.41
N TYR A 215 14.56 -6.70 8.24
CA TYR A 215 13.51 -7.69 8.06
C TYR A 215 13.83 -8.60 6.86
N PRO A 216 14.86 -9.46 6.96
CA PRO A 216 15.34 -10.27 5.83
C PRO A 216 14.26 -11.20 5.24
N THR A 217 13.36 -11.71 6.08
CA THR A 217 12.27 -12.58 5.64
C THR A 217 11.28 -11.90 4.67
N LYS A 218 11.16 -10.56 4.69
CA LYS A 218 10.28 -9.84 3.79
C LYS A 218 10.74 -9.90 2.32
N SER A 219 12.04 -10.17 2.06
CA SER A 219 12.54 -10.33 0.68
C SER A 219 12.12 -11.65 0.04
N ILE A 220 11.86 -12.70 0.84
CA ILE A 220 11.64 -14.08 0.38
C ILE A 220 10.50 -14.16 -0.64
N TRP A 221 9.38 -13.49 -0.38
CA TRP A 221 8.26 -13.49 -1.32
C TRP A 221 8.62 -12.81 -2.66
N TRP A 222 9.33 -11.68 -2.61
CA TRP A 222 9.73 -10.94 -3.81
C TRP A 222 10.73 -11.73 -4.65
N GLU A 223 11.69 -12.40 -4.01
CA GLU A 223 12.62 -13.34 -4.66
C GLU A 223 11.87 -14.50 -5.31
N LYS A 224 10.89 -15.08 -4.61
CA LYS A 224 10.03 -16.15 -5.13
C LYS A 224 9.29 -15.69 -6.38
N MET A 225 8.80 -14.45 -6.43
CA MET A 225 8.08 -13.92 -7.59
C MET A 225 9.01 -13.68 -8.79
N GLU A 226 10.23 -13.19 -8.58
CA GLU A 226 11.23 -13.07 -9.65
C GLU A 226 11.59 -14.44 -10.23
N LYS A 227 11.83 -15.44 -9.38
CA LYS A 227 12.07 -16.85 -9.81
C LYS A 227 10.87 -17.44 -10.52
N LEU A 228 9.66 -17.24 -10.00
CA LEU A 228 8.44 -17.76 -10.60
C LEU A 228 8.29 -17.32 -12.06
N VAL A 229 8.46 -16.03 -12.32
CA VAL A 229 8.31 -15.49 -13.68
C VAL A 229 9.41 -15.97 -14.62
N THR A 230 10.60 -16.26 -14.12
CA THR A 230 11.67 -16.91 -14.89
C THR A 230 11.22 -18.29 -15.42
N THR A 231 10.39 -19.00 -14.62
CA THR A 231 9.93 -20.35 -14.99
C THR A 231 8.68 -20.33 -15.86
N ILE A 232 7.72 -19.42 -15.59
CA ILE A 232 6.40 -19.40 -16.27
C ILE A 232 6.23 -18.27 -17.29
N GLY A 233 7.14 -17.31 -17.31
CA GLY A 233 7.06 -16.12 -18.16
C GLY A 233 7.52 -16.40 -19.58
N GLU A 234 7.04 -15.57 -20.51
CA GLU A 234 7.39 -15.65 -21.95
C GLU A 234 8.61 -14.77 -22.29
N GLY A 235 9.51 -14.54 -21.32
CA GLY A 235 10.80 -13.89 -21.58
C GLY A 235 10.74 -12.46 -22.10
N GLN A 236 9.85 -11.62 -21.61
CA GLN A 236 9.71 -10.24 -22.11
C GLN A 236 10.40 -9.19 -21.24
N GLY A 237 11.37 -8.53 -21.86
CA GLY A 237 11.75 -7.11 -21.75
C GLY A 237 12.36 -6.60 -20.44
N THR A 238 12.07 -7.13 -19.26
CA THR A 238 12.60 -6.65 -17.98
C THR A 238 13.52 -7.66 -17.26
N GLY A 239 13.94 -8.72 -17.98
CA GLY A 239 14.85 -9.73 -17.42
C GLY A 239 14.33 -10.43 -16.16
N ASN A 240 12.99 -10.60 -16.04
CA ASN A 240 12.35 -11.25 -14.88
C ASN A 240 12.62 -10.56 -13.54
N ARG A 241 12.79 -9.25 -13.53
CA ARG A 241 12.99 -8.41 -12.35
C ARG A 241 11.88 -7.37 -12.23
N PHE A 242 11.51 -7.01 -11.01
CA PHE A 242 10.60 -5.88 -10.78
C PHE A 242 11.22 -4.53 -11.18
N ARG A 243 12.56 -4.42 -11.10
CA ARG A 243 13.33 -3.24 -11.53
C ARG A 243 14.69 -3.64 -12.08
N ILE A 244 14.98 -3.21 -13.29
CA ILE A 244 16.27 -3.51 -13.96
C ILE A 244 17.42 -2.61 -13.49
N ASP A 245 17.10 -1.41 -13.00
CA ASP A 245 18.05 -0.42 -12.48
C ASP A 245 18.39 -0.62 -10.99
N HIS A 246 17.85 -1.67 -10.36
CA HIS A 246 18.18 -2.09 -9.00
C HIS A 246 18.63 -3.56 -9.02
N PRO A 247 19.44 -4.00 -8.03
CA PRO A 247 19.70 -5.43 -7.84
C PRO A 247 18.41 -6.22 -7.69
N ALA A 248 18.40 -7.49 -8.09
CA ALA A 248 17.31 -8.42 -7.79
C ALA A 248 17.14 -8.57 -6.26
N TYR A 249 15.95 -8.95 -5.80
CA TYR A 249 15.72 -9.11 -4.36
C TYR A 249 16.65 -10.18 -3.75
N TYR A 250 16.93 -11.25 -4.48
CA TYR A 250 17.94 -12.25 -4.09
C TYR A 250 19.33 -11.64 -3.92
N GLU A 251 19.78 -10.81 -4.86
CA GLU A 251 21.09 -10.16 -4.81
C GLU A 251 21.21 -9.22 -3.60
N MET A 252 20.16 -8.46 -3.28
CA MET A 252 20.11 -7.61 -2.08
C MET A 252 20.26 -8.44 -0.80
N HIS A 253 19.58 -9.57 -0.72
CA HIS A 253 19.62 -10.47 0.43
C HIS A 253 21.04 -11.08 0.60
N GLN A 254 21.64 -11.59 -0.47
CA GLN A 254 23.00 -12.15 -0.44
C GLN A 254 24.06 -11.09 -0.09
N PHE A 255 23.94 -9.89 -0.65
CA PHE A 255 24.85 -8.81 -0.34
C PHE A 255 24.88 -8.49 1.17
N LEU A 256 23.71 -8.39 1.79
CA LEU A 256 23.64 -8.10 3.23
C LEU A 256 24.09 -9.27 4.11
N LYS A 257 23.84 -10.51 3.68
CA LYS A 257 24.33 -11.71 4.36
C LYS A 257 25.86 -11.76 4.35
N ASN A 258 26.48 -11.47 3.22
CA ASN A 258 27.95 -11.47 3.07
C ASN A 258 28.59 -10.31 3.84
N GLN A 259 27.97 -9.12 3.93
CA GLN A 259 28.47 -8.01 4.75
C GLN A 259 28.38 -8.32 6.24
N GLY A 260 27.34 -8.98 6.73
CA GLY A 260 27.23 -9.44 8.11
C GLY A 260 28.40 -10.36 8.49
N ASN A 261 28.75 -11.30 7.62
CA ASN A 261 29.89 -12.21 7.85
C ASN A 261 31.23 -11.49 7.84
N LEU A 262 31.39 -10.38 7.10
CA LEU A 262 32.64 -9.60 7.09
C LEU A 262 32.84 -8.79 8.38
N PHE A 263 31.78 -8.39 9.07
CA PHE A 263 31.86 -7.66 10.33
C PHE A 263 31.90 -8.59 11.58
N ASP A 264 31.37 -9.78 11.45
CA ASP A 264 31.43 -10.79 12.52
C ASP A 264 32.83 -11.46 12.66
N ASP A 265 33.70 -11.32 11.65
CA ASP A 265 35.03 -11.93 11.61
C ASP A 265 36.18 -10.97 12.00
N GLU A 266 35.87 -9.69 12.25
CA GLU A 266 36.86 -8.71 12.74
C GLU A 266 36.81 -8.52 14.27
N SER A 267 36.97 -9.57 15.02
CA SER A 267 37.58 -9.43 16.33
C SER A 267 39.12 -9.33 16.15
N ILE A 268 39.60 -8.15 15.77
CA ILE A 268 41.03 -7.82 15.89
C ILE A 268 41.33 -7.76 17.41
N PRO A 269 42.08 -8.68 17.96
CA PRO A 269 42.50 -8.55 19.34
C PRO A 269 43.36 -7.28 19.44
N CYS A 270 42.90 -6.33 20.24
CA CYS A 270 43.69 -5.16 20.59
C CYS A 270 44.91 -5.59 21.35
N PHE A 271 46.05 -5.73 20.70
CA PHE A 271 47.35 -5.80 21.35
C PHE A 271 47.70 -4.41 21.86
N CYS A 272 47.15 -4.02 23.00
CA CYS A 272 47.79 -3.02 23.86
C CYS A 272 48.73 -3.79 24.77
N GLY A 273 49.96 -3.93 24.31
CA GLY A 273 51.08 -4.32 25.17
C GLY A 273 51.54 -3.12 25.98
N ASP A 274 51.81 -3.34 27.22
CA ASP A 274 52.45 -2.64 28.32
C ASP A 274 53.08 -1.27 28.06
#